data_b7ac5ec163980720e55d99bccc99f601
#
_entry.id   b7ac5ec163980720e55d99bccc99f601
#
_cell.length_a   1.000
_cell.length_b   1.000
_cell.length_c   1.000
_cell.angle_alpha   90.00
_cell.angle_beta   90.00
_cell.angle_gamma   90.00
#
_symmetry.space_group_name_H-M   'P 1'
#
loop_
_entity.id
_entity.type
_entity.pdbx_description
1 polymer ?
#
loop_
_entity_poly.entity_id
_entity_poly.type
_entity_poly.pdbx_seq_one_letter_code
_entity_poly.pdbx_strand_id
1 'polypeptide(L)'
;MAKYIFVTGGVVSGLGKGITAASLGRLLKARGLKVAAQKLDPYINVDPGTMSPYQHGEVYVTEDGAETDLDLGHYERFIDEDLNKYSNLTSGKVYWNVLNKERRGEYLGSTVQVIPHITNEIKNFVYRVGRETDADIVITEIGGTIGDIESQPFLEAVRQISLEVGRENSLFIHVTLVPYLHGSDEHKSKPTQHSVKELQGMGINPDIIVLRCDEPLEDSIFQKISLFCNVKEDCVIENRTLGSLYEAPLMLEQSKFSEVVCRELGLDVPEPELDEWKQMVSMIKNRNKEVKIGLVGKYVKLHDAYLSVAEALTHAGFAFNAHINIEWIDSEELDENNYEERLKNLHGIIVPGGFGDRGIGGMILAAKYARTHNVPYFGICLGMQIAVIEYARNVAGIEDACSGEFSHASEHKVIDFMPGQSDEVDKGGTLRLGSYPCCIVEGTLMERCYKESLINERHRHRYEFNNDYREVLSGAGLCLSGFSPDEKLVETVEVKNHPFYIGVQFHPEFKSRPNRPHPIFREFIRASLETK
;
A
#
# COMPACT_ATOMS: atom_id res chain seq x y z
N MET A 1 0.95 9.99 -27.65
CA MET A 1 2.15 9.30 -27.11
C MET A 1 2.25 9.73 -25.65
N ALA A 2 2.36 8.79 -24.73
CA ALA A 2 2.52 9.15 -23.31
C ALA A 2 3.78 9.97 -23.08
N LYS A 3 3.72 10.91 -22.13
CA LYS A 3 4.90 11.62 -21.61
C LYS A 3 5.36 10.98 -20.32
N TYR A 4 6.66 11.03 -20.05
CA TYR A 4 7.30 10.29 -18.95
C TYR A 4 7.90 11.24 -17.93
N ILE A 5 7.55 11.05 -16.67
CA ILE A 5 8.11 11.79 -15.53
C ILE A 5 8.88 10.81 -14.67
N PHE A 6 10.17 11.06 -14.47
CA PHE A 6 11.05 10.23 -13.66
C PHE A 6 11.33 10.92 -12.33
N VAL A 7 10.95 10.28 -11.21
CA VAL A 7 11.18 10.80 -9.86
C VAL A 7 12.35 10.05 -9.24
N THR A 8 13.44 10.78 -9.01
CA THR A 8 14.66 10.26 -8.36
C THR A 8 14.82 10.90 -6.99
N GLY A 9 15.65 10.32 -6.13
CA GLY A 9 15.92 10.90 -4.83
C GLY A 9 17.38 10.78 -4.40
N GLY A 10 17.79 11.67 -3.56
CA GLY A 10 19.15 11.69 -3.06
C GLY A 10 19.25 12.11 -1.61
N VAL A 11 20.46 12.04 -1.07
CA VAL A 11 20.86 12.35 0.32
C VAL A 11 20.56 11.21 1.29
N VAL A 12 19.26 10.85 1.49
CA VAL A 12 18.83 9.76 2.38
C VAL A 12 17.59 9.06 1.82
N SER A 13 17.32 7.84 2.28
CA SER A 13 16.06 7.14 2.03
C SER A 13 14.90 7.78 2.84
N GLY A 14 13.66 7.48 2.48
CA GLY A 14 12.48 7.97 3.23
C GLY A 14 12.17 9.46 3.04
N LEU A 15 12.72 10.12 2.01
CA LEU A 15 12.45 11.55 1.73
C LEU A 15 11.03 11.85 1.23
N GLY A 16 10.20 10.83 1.01
CA GLY A 16 8.86 11.01 0.49
C GLY A 16 8.81 11.18 -1.04
N LYS A 17 9.69 10.48 -1.77
CA LYS A 17 9.58 10.36 -3.25
C LYS A 17 8.21 9.86 -3.65
N GLY A 18 7.72 8.77 -3.01
CA GLY A 18 6.41 8.18 -3.28
C GLY A 18 5.27 9.16 -3.07
N ILE A 19 5.29 9.91 -1.98
CA ILE A 19 4.27 10.94 -1.70
C ILE A 19 4.36 12.10 -2.69
N THR A 20 5.56 12.49 -3.10
CA THR A 20 5.74 13.53 -4.15
C THR A 20 5.18 13.05 -5.49
N ALA A 21 5.50 11.82 -5.90
CA ALA A 21 4.98 11.20 -7.12
C ALA A 21 3.45 11.03 -7.09
N ALA A 22 2.91 10.51 -5.98
CA ALA A 22 1.48 10.35 -5.75
C ALA A 22 0.72 11.69 -5.77
N SER A 23 1.28 12.72 -5.11
CA SER A 23 0.72 14.07 -5.10
C SER A 23 0.70 14.69 -6.48
N LEU A 24 1.79 14.56 -7.23
CA LEU A 24 1.85 15.01 -8.62
C LEU A 24 0.81 14.27 -9.48
N GLY A 25 0.71 12.95 -9.31
CA GLY A 25 -0.30 12.14 -10.01
C GLY A 25 -1.72 12.64 -9.74
N ARG A 26 -2.04 12.96 -8.48
CA ARG A 26 -3.33 13.58 -8.10
C ARG A 26 -3.55 14.92 -8.79
N LEU A 27 -2.55 15.79 -8.78
CA LEU A 27 -2.63 17.13 -9.38
C LEU A 27 -2.83 17.07 -10.89
N LEU A 28 -2.09 16.19 -11.58
CA LEU A 28 -2.23 16.01 -13.03
C LEU A 28 -3.57 15.38 -13.41
N LYS A 29 -4.07 14.43 -12.61
CA LYS A 29 -5.43 13.89 -12.78
C LYS A 29 -6.49 14.98 -12.58
N ALA A 30 -6.31 15.88 -11.61
CA ALA A 30 -7.19 17.02 -11.38
C ALA A 30 -7.19 18.03 -12.53
N ARG A 31 -6.18 18.01 -13.40
CA ARG A 31 -6.11 18.77 -14.66
C ARG A 31 -6.76 18.03 -15.85
N GLY A 32 -7.34 16.85 -15.61
CA GLY A 32 -8.02 16.05 -16.63
C GLY A 32 -7.13 15.07 -17.39
N LEU A 33 -5.87 14.85 -16.97
CA LEU A 33 -4.95 13.91 -17.60
C LEU A 33 -5.16 12.49 -17.05
N LYS A 34 -4.99 11.48 -17.91
CA LYS A 34 -4.87 10.08 -17.49
C LYS A 34 -3.46 9.80 -17.01
N VAL A 35 -3.31 9.44 -15.75
CA VAL A 35 -2.01 9.24 -15.10
C VAL A 35 -1.83 7.79 -14.71
N ALA A 36 -0.71 7.18 -15.12
CA ALA A 36 -0.23 5.92 -14.61
C ALA A 36 0.98 6.15 -13.69
N ALA A 37 1.02 5.43 -12.58
CA ALA A 37 2.15 5.45 -11.66
C ALA A 37 2.88 4.11 -11.66
N GLN A 38 4.22 4.18 -11.51
CA GLN A 38 5.10 3.02 -11.54
C GLN A 38 6.26 3.22 -10.57
N LYS A 39 6.69 2.11 -9.95
CA LYS A 39 7.89 2.06 -9.10
C LYS A 39 8.90 1.05 -9.62
N LEU A 40 10.18 1.45 -9.64
CA LEU A 40 11.32 0.61 -9.95
C LEU A 40 12.14 0.39 -8.68
N ASP A 41 12.15 -0.85 -8.18
CA ASP A 41 12.83 -1.21 -6.93
C ASP A 41 14.16 -1.90 -7.19
N PRO A 42 15.27 -1.40 -6.62
CA PRO A 42 16.61 -1.88 -6.97
C PRO A 42 17.01 -3.21 -6.29
N TYR A 43 16.19 -3.79 -5.42
CA TYR A 43 16.53 -5.06 -4.77
C TYR A 43 16.41 -6.28 -5.72
N ILE A 44 17.12 -7.38 -5.35
CA ILE A 44 17.26 -8.60 -6.17
C ILE A 44 16.12 -9.60 -5.97
N ASN A 45 15.20 -9.37 -5.02
CA ASN A 45 14.00 -10.19 -4.89
C ASN A 45 13.15 -10.04 -6.18
N VAL A 46 12.56 -11.15 -6.65
CA VAL A 46 11.69 -11.14 -7.85
C VAL A 46 10.45 -10.29 -7.60
N ASP A 47 9.90 -10.43 -6.40
CA ASP A 47 8.82 -9.60 -5.84
C ASP A 47 8.97 -9.55 -4.31
N PRO A 48 8.21 -8.70 -3.60
CA PRO A 48 8.27 -8.61 -2.13
C PRO A 48 7.49 -9.72 -1.41
N GLY A 49 6.80 -10.63 -2.11
CA GLY A 49 5.89 -11.61 -1.52
C GLY A 49 6.52 -12.53 -0.46
N THR A 50 7.82 -12.81 -0.57
CA THR A 50 8.58 -13.62 0.38
C THR A 50 9.40 -12.80 1.39
N MET A 51 9.36 -11.47 1.31
CA MET A 51 10.12 -10.58 2.20
C MET A 51 9.46 -10.48 3.57
N SER A 52 10.28 -10.29 4.60
CA SER A 52 9.78 -10.06 5.95
C SER A 52 9.11 -8.69 6.06
N PRO A 53 7.87 -8.61 6.58
CA PRO A 53 7.21 -7.32 6.83
C PRO A 53 7.99 -6.39 7.76
N TYR A 54 8.85 -6.93 8.63
CA TYR A 54 9.73 -6.13 9.50
C TYR A 54 10.86 -5.41 8.76
N GLN A 55 11.21 -5.85 7.55
CA GLN A 55 12.28 -5.22 6.76
C GLN A 55 11.75 -4.35 5.64
N HIS A 56 10.57 -4.68 5.11
CA HIS A 56 10.06 -4.09 3.88
C HIS A 56 8.73 -3.35 4.06
N GLY A 57 8.04 -3.52 5.19
CA GLY A 57 6.66 -3.07 5.37
C GLY A 57 5.66 -4.06 4.78
N GLU A 58 4.45 -3.58 4.52
CA GLU A 58 3.40 -4.42 3.93
C GLU A 58 3.70 -4.82 2.48
N VAL A 59 3.24 -6.00 2.09
CA VAL A 59 3.17 -6.41 0.69
C VAL A 59 1.82 -5.94 0.14
N TYR A 60 1.86 -4.98 -0.77
CA TYR A 60 0.66 -4.46 -1.42
C TYR A 60 0.28 -5.32 -2.61
N VAL A 61 -1.01 -5.66 -2.77
CA VAL A 61 -1.49 -6.50 -3.87
C VAL A 61 -2.34 -5.69 -4.82
N THR A 62 -1.97 -5.71 -6.11
CA THR A 62 -2.72 -5.03 -7.17
C THR A 62 -4.00 -5.78 -7.56
N GLU A 63 -4.87 -5.13 -8.35
CA GLU A 63 -6.13 -5.74 -8.80
C GLU A 63 -5.91 -7.03 -9.60
N ASP A 64 -4.86 -7.10 -10.39
CA ASP A 64 -4.48 -8.27 -11.21
C ASP A 64 -3.53 -9.26 -10.51
N GLY A 65 -3.31 -9.10 -9.20
CA GLY A 65 -2.64 -10.08 -8.34
C GLY A 65 -1.12 -9.99 -8.29
N ALA A 66 -0.52 -8.86 -8.61
CA ALA A 66 0.91 -8.66 -8.38
C ALA A 66 1.17 -8.31 -6.91
N GLU A 67 2.13 -8.98 -6.29
CA GLU A 67 2.71 -8.60 -5.00
C GLU A 67 3.74 -7.49 -5.24
N THR A 68 3.59 -6.37 -4.54
CA THR A 68 4.31 -5.14 -4.84
C THR A 68 4.72 -4.39 -3.57
N ASP A 69 5.54 -3.36 -3.74
CA ASP A 69 5.95 -2.44 -2.69
C ASP A 69 4.77 -1.62 -2.13
N LEU A 70 4.85 -1.21 -0.88
CA LEU A 70 3.83 -0.43 -0.17
C LEU A 70 3.55 0.96 -0.81
N ASP A 71 4.51 1.53 -1.54
CA ASP A 71 4.34 2.82 -2.20
C ASP A 71 3.22 2.81 -3.25
N LEU A 72 2.91 1.63 -3.83
CA LEU A 72 1.79 1.50 -4.75
C LEU A 72 0.45 1.82 -4.06
N GLY A 73 0.34 1.50 -2.78
CA GLY A 73 -0.80 1.93 -1.97
C GLY A 73 -0.93 3.45 -1.88
N HIS A 74 0.18 4.18 -1.76
CA HIS A 74 0.14 5.65 -1.82
C HIS A 74 -0.33 6.15 -3.18
N TYR A 75 0.18 5.57 -4.29
CA TYR A 75 -0.28 5.97 -5.62
C TYR A 75 -1.77 5.76 -5.80
N GLU A 76 -2.30 4.59 -5.45
CA GLU A 76 -3.73 4.31 -5.55
C GLU A 76 -4.58 5.23 -4.66
N ARG A 77 -4.14 5.50 -3.42
CA ARG A 77 -4.88 6.38 -2.50
C ARG A 77 -4.95 7.83 -2.97
N PHE A 78 -3.90 8.35 -3.59
CA PHE A 78 -3.85 9.74 -4.07
C PHE A 78 -4.45 9.91 -5.45
N ILE A 79 -4.08 9.04 -6.41
CA ILE A 79 -4.52 9.13 -7.80
C ILE A 79 -5.97 8.64 -7.96
N ASP A 80 -6.44 7.75 -7.04
CA ASP A 80 -7.74 7.08 -7.10
C ASP A 80 -7.92 6.32 -8.41
N GLU A 81 -6.93 5.47 -8.73
CA GLU A 81 -6.91 4.51 -9.83
C GLU A 81 -6.34 3.20 -9.34
N ASP A 82 -6.88 2.08 -9.81
CA ASP A 82 -6.34 0.76 -9.49
C ASP A 82 -5.11 0.48 -10.36
N LEU A 83 -4.01 0.09 -9.71
CA LEU A 83 -2.76 -0.25 -10.36
C LEU A 83 -2.72 -1.74 -10.76
N ASN A 84 -1.75 -2.07 -11.62
CA ASN A 84 -1.59 -3.41 -12.17
C ASN A 84 -0.13 -3.90 -12.08
N LYS A 85 0.12 -5.13 -12.53
CA LYS A 85 1.44 -5.78 -12.49
C LYS A 85 2.55 -5.04 -13.25
N TYR A 86 2.23 -4.06 -14.08
CA TYR A 86 3.21 -3.20 -14.74
C TYR A 86 3.54 -1.96 -13.94
N SER A 87 2.91 -1.77 -12.79
CA SER A 87 3.17 -0.64 -11.91
C SER A 87 4.34 -0.87 -10.96
N ASN A 88 4.89 -2.09 -10.85
CA ASN A 88 6.08 -2.39 -10.03
C ASN A 88 7.06 -3.31 -10.74
N LEU A 89 8.33 -2.93 -10.77
CA LEU A 89 9.42 -3.70 -11.36
C LEU A 89 10.62 -3.73 -10.40
N THR A 90 11.07 -4.94 -10.06
CA THR A 90 12.28 -5.15 -9.26
C THR A 90 13.49 -5.47 -10.13
N SER A 91 14.70 -5.19 -9.66
CA SER A 91 15.93 -5.67 -10.32
C SER A 91 15.90 -7.20 -10.49
N GLY A 92 15.46 -7.93 -9.46
CA GLY A 92 15.36 -9.39 -9.53
C GLY A 92 14.50 -9.87 -10.69
N LYS A 93 13.32 -9.27 -10.88
CA LYS A 93 12.42 -9.60 -12.00
C LYS A 93 13.04 -9.30 -13.36
N VAL A 94 13.77 -8.18 -13.49
CA VAL A 94 14.48 -7.82 -14.71
C VAL A 94 15.54 -8.86 -15.05
N TYR A 95 16.42 -9.17 -14.08
CA TYR A 95 17.49 -10.17 -14.29
C TYR A 95 16.91 -11.56 -14.56
N TRP A 96 15.89 -11.97 -13.82
CA TRP A 96 15.20 -13.24 -14.03
C TRP A 96 14.66 -13.37 -15.46
N ASN A 97 14.02 -12.34 -15.98
CA ASN A 97 13.49 -12.33 -17.34
C ASN A 97 14.61 -12.43 -18.39
N VAL A 98 15.68 -11.65 -18.23
CA VAL A 98 16.81 -11.63 -19.18
C VAL A 98 17.54 -12.96 -19.17
N LEU A 99 17.81 -13.54 -18.00
CA LEU A 99 18.47 -14.85 -17.87
C LEU A 99 17.62 -15.98 -18.47
N ASN A 100 16.30 -15.96 -18.25
CA ASN A 100 15.39 -16.93 -18.87
C ASN A 100 15.38 -16.82 -20.41
N LYS A 101 15.39 -15.61 -20.96
CA LYS A 101 15.49 -15.37 -22.41
C LYS A 101 16.82 -15.89 -22.95
N GLU A 102 17.94 -15.66 -22.25
CA GLU A 102 19.25 -16.20 -22.61
C GLU A 102 19.23 -17.72 -22.66
N ARG A 103 18.73 -18.38 -21.59
CA ARG A 103 18.64 -19.86 -21.54
C ARG A 103 17.76 -20.46 -22.62
N ARG A 104 16.79 -19.73 -23.16
CA ARG A 104 15.94 -20.13 -24.28
C ARG A 104 16.58 -19.84 -25.64
N GLY A 105 17.76 -19.19 -25.67
CA GLY A 105 18.46 -18.84 -26.91
C GLY A 105 17.89 -17.64 -27.66
N GLU A 106 17.05 -16.83 -27.01
CA GLU A 106 16.36 -15.69 -27.64
C GLU A 106 17.34 -14.58 -28.10
N TYR A 107 18.57 -14.57 -27.57
CA TYR A 107 19.61 -13.61 -27.95
C TYR A 107 20.53 -14.12 -29.07
N LEU A 108 20.24 -15.26 -29.71
CA LEU A 108 20.89 -15.79 -30.87
C LEU A 108 22.44 -15.88 -30.78
N GLY A 109 22.95 -16.21 -29.58
CA GLY A 109 24.40 -16.34 -29.34
C GLY A 109 25.13 -15.03 -29.03
N SER A 110 24.43 -13.91 -28.94
CA SER A 110 25.01 -12.63 -28.52
C SER A 110 25.47 -12.66 -27.06
N THR A 111 26.55 -11.92 -26.76
CA THR A 111 26.95 -11.67 -25.36
C THR A 111 25.91 -10.81 -24.66
N VAL A 112 25.27 -11.34 -23.63
CA VAL A 112 24.26 -10.61 -22.83
C VAL A 112 24.95 -9.72 -21.82
N GLN A 113 24.62 -8.42 -21.82
CA GLN A 113 25.25 -7.40 -20.99
C GLN A 113 24.19 -6.51 -20.33
N VAL A 114 24.57 -5.71 -19.33
CA VAL A 114 23.67 -4.75 -18.69
C VAL A 114 23.13 -3.78 -19.74
N ILE A 115 23.99 -3.20 -20.55
CA ILE A 115 23.62 -2.43 -21.74
C ILE A 115 23.93 -3.29 -22.97
N PRO A 116 22.97 -3.57 -23.87
CA PRO A 116 21.60 -3.04 -23.89
C PRO A 116 20.54 -3.97 -23.26
N HIS A 117 20.85 -5.19 -22.80
CA HIS A 117 19.83 -6.21 -22.54
C HIS A 117 19.00 -5.94 -21.30
N ILE A 118 19.65 -5.62 -20.18
CA ILE A 118 18.97 -5.25 -18.93
C ILE A 118 18.25 -3.91 -19.12
N THR A 119 18.91 -2.90 -19.68
CA THR A 119 18.28 -1.59 -19.90
C THR A 119 17.10 -1.66 -20.86
N ASN A 120 17.15 -2.49 -21.89
CA ASN A 120 16.02 -2.69 -22.81
C ASN A 120 14.83 -3.37 -22.12
N GLU A 121 15.07 -4.35 -21.22
CA GLU A 121 14.02 -4.97 -20.44
C GLU A 121 13.31 -3.94 -19.54
N ILE A 122 14.08 -3.09 -18.86
CA ILE A 122 13.54 -1.99 -18.03
C ILE A 122 12.74 -1.00 -18.89
N LYS A 123 13.31 -0.53 -20.02
CA LYS A 123 12.61 0.42 -20.92
C LYS A 123 11.31 -0.15 -21.44
N ASN A 124 11.30 -1.42 -21.87
CA ASN A 124 10.09 -2.08 -22.35
C ASN A 124 9.00 -2.12 -21.28
N PHE A 125 9.39 -2.33 -20.02
CA PHE A 125 8.46 -2.33 -18.91
C PHE A 125 7.88 -0.94 -18.66
N VAL A 126 8.72 0.11 -18.68
CA VAL A 126 8.25 1.50 -18.52
C VAL A 126 7.30 1.90 -19.67
N TYR A 127 7.62 1.55 -20.90
CA TYR A 127 6.72 1.84 -22.03
C TYR A 127 5.41 1.05 -21.97
N ARG A 128 5.46 -0.16 -21.39
CA ARG A 128 4.30 -1.04 -21.35
C ARG A 128 3.21 -0.52 -20.45
N VAL A 129 3.51 0.03 -19.27
CA VAL A 129 2.48 0.58 -18.39
C VAL A 129 1.70 1.69 -19.09
N GLY A 130 2.35 2.60 -19.79
CA GLY A 130 1.68 3.68 -20.52
C GLY A 130 0.77 3.19 -21.65
N ARG A 131 1.17 2.09 -22.32
CA ARG A 131 0.35 1.49 -23.40
C ARG A 131 -0.85 0.72 -22.87
N GLU A 132 -0.67 -0.07 -21.82
CA GLU A 132 -1.73 -0.92 -21.24
C GLU A 132 -2.82 -0.07 -20.52
N THR A 133 -2.44 1.10 -20.00
CA THR A 133 -3.38 1.99 -19.30
C THR A 133 -3.91 3.13 -20.17
N ASP A 134 -3.44 3.26 -21.43
CA ASP A 134 -3.74 4.41 -22.30
C ASP A 134 -3.50 5.76 -21.61
N ALA A 135 -2.40 5.84 -20.84
CA ALA A 135 -2.06 7.01 -20.04
C ALA A 135 -1.49 8.14 -20.91
N ASP A 136 -1.87 9.38 -20.57
CA ASP A 136 -1.24 10.59 -21.09
C ASP A 136 0.12 10.81 -20.45
N ILE A 137 0.21 10.52 -19.14
CA ILE A 137 1.42 10.67 -18.32
C ILE A 137 1.75 9.37 -17.59
N VAL A 138 3.01 8.97 -17.65
CA VAL A 138 3.58 7.90 -16.83
C VAL A 138 4.54 8.50 -15.83
N ILE A 139 4.24 8.38 -14.53
CA ILE A 139 5.12 8.80 -13.44
C ILE A 139 5.86 7.56 -12.95
N THR A 140 7.18 7.52 -13.12
CA THR A 140 8.03 6.42 -12.68
C THR A 140 8.94 6.88 -11.55
N GLU A 141 8.73 6.33 -10.36
CA GLU A 141 9.63 6.53 -9.21
C GLU A 141 10.78 5.53 -9.25
N ILE A 142 12.01 6.02 -9.11
CA ILE A 142 13.20 5.18 -8.99
C ILE A 142 13.51 4.98 -7.49
N GLY A 143 13.43 3.73 -7.04
CA GLY A 143 13.78 3.33 -5.69
C GLY A 143 15.27 3.51 -5.40
N GLY A 144 15.61 3.51 -4.11
CA GLY A 144 16.97 3.76 -3.64
C GLY A 144 17.35 5.25 -3.62
N THR A 145 18.62 5.49 -3.40
CA THR A 145 19.23 6.82 -3.32
C THR A 145 20.23 6.98 -4.46
N ILE A 146 20.31 8.18 -5.03
CA ILE A 146 21.30 8.45 -6.08
C ILE A 146 22.71 8.14 -5.55
N GLY A 147 23.49 7.39 -6.32
CA GLY A 147 24.81 6.87 -5.93
C GLY A 147 24.78 5.39 -5.54
N ASP A 148 23.62 4.81 -5.23
CA ASP A 148 23.50 3.38 -4.94
C ASP A 148 23.79 2.56 -6.20
N ILE A 149 24.65 1.53 -6.06
CA ILE A 149 25.07 0.66 -7.18
C ILE A 149 23.87 -0.07 -7.78
N GLU A 150 22.95 -0.48 -6.92
CA GLU A 150 21.77 -1.26 -7.28
C GLU A 150 20.81 -0.50 -8.21
N SER A 151 20.77 0.85 -8.09
CA SER A 151 19.88 1.71 -8.88
C SER A 151 20.44 2.08 -10.25
N GLN A 152 21.73 1.86 -10.49
CA GLN A 152 22.41 2.30 -11.71
C GLN A 152 21.77 1.79 -13.02
N PRO A 153 21.36 0.51 -13.15
CA PRO A 153 20.69 0.04 -14.37
C PRO A 153 19.37 0.75 -14.66
N PHE A 154 18.61 1.11 -13.61
CA PHE A 154 17.38 1.87 -13.76
C PHE A 154 17.65 3.31 -14.21
N LEU A 155 18.62 3.99 -13.60
CA LEU A 155 19.02 5.34 -13.97
C LEU A 155 19.53 5.40 -15.42
N GLU A 156 20.34 4.43 -15.83
CA GLU A 156 20.79 4.33 -17.22
C GLU A 156 19.61 4.09 -18.19
N ALA A 157 18.66 3.21 -17.82
CA ALA A 157 17.50 2.93 -18.65
C ALA A 157 16.61 4.19 -18.83
N VAL A 158 16.33 4.95 -17.75
CA VAL A 158 15.49 6.17 -17.85
C VAL A 158 16.22 7.30 -18.59
N ARG A 159 17.56 7.38 -18.48
CA ARG A 159 18.37 8.28 -19.31
C ARG A 159 18.24 7.95 -20.79
N GLN A 160 18.26 6.65 -21.16
CA GLN A 160 18.03 6.20 -22.53
C GLN A 160 16.61 6.48 -23.00
N ILE A 161 15.58 6.28 -22.16
CA ILE A 161 14.19 6.63 -22.49
C ILE A 161 14.10 8.12 -22.86
N SER A 162 14.68 9.00 -22.06
CA SER A 162 14.68 10.45 -22.36
C SER A 162 15.31 10.79 -23.71
N LEU A 163 16.36 10.07 -24.10
CA LEU A 163 16.97 10.21 -25.40
C LEU A 163 16.06 9.71 -26.55
N GLU A 164 15.37 8.59 -26.32
CA GLU A 164 14.54 7.94 -27.33
C GLU A 164 13.23 8.69 -27.59
N VAL A 165 12.58 9.21 -26.52
CA VAL A 165 11.28 9.91 -26.64
C VAL A 165 11.42 11.41 -26.90
N GLY A 166 12.62 11.96 -26.68
CA GLY A 166 12.88 13.38 -26.74
C GLY A 166 12.61 14.11 -25.41
N ARG A 167 13.33 15.19 -25.20
CA ARG A 167 13.22 15.98 -23.97
C ARG A 167 11.85 16.62 -23.78
N GLU A 168 11.15 16.92 -24.85
CA GLU A 168 9.79 17.44 -24.82
C GLU A 168 8.75 16.43 -24.30
N ASN A 169 9.14 15.14 -24.21
CA ASN A 169 8.28 14.03 -23.76
C ASN A 169 8.80 13.36 -22.49
N SER A 170 9.85 13.90 -21.86
CA SER A 170 10.42 13.36 -20.63
C SER A 170 10.84 14.46 -19.67
N LEU A 171 10.66 14.24 -18.37
CA LEU A 171 10.97 15.21 -17.32
C LEU A 171 11.55 14.49 -16.11
N PHE A 172 12.61 15.07 -15.54
CA PHE A 172 13.27 14.55 -14.35
C PHE A 172 12.98 15.42 -13.13
N ILE A 173 12.39 14.83 -12.10
CA ILE A 173 12.16 15.43 -10.80
C ILE A 173 13.14 14.80 -9.81
N HIS A 174 13.91 15.62 -9.10
CA HIS A 174 14.85 15.14 -8.10
C HIS A 174 14.45 15.62 -6.71
N VAL A 175 14.09 14.66 -5.84
CA VAL A 175 13.70 14.94 -4.44
C VAL A 175 14.93 14.88 -3.55
N THR A 176 15.19 15.95 -2.81
CA THR A 176 16.39 16.08 -1.97
C THR A 176 16.03 16.62 -0.59
N LEU A 177 17.01 16.66 0.30
CA LEU A 177 16.88 17.17 1.67
C LEU A 177 17.60 18.51 1.84
N VAL A 178 16.91 19.46 2.44
CA VAL A 178 17.49 20.69 2.99
C VAL A 178 17.34 20.67 4.50
N PRO A 179 18.33 20.15 5.24
CA PRO A 179 18.24 20.06 6.69
C PRO A 179 18.38 21.43 7.34
N TYR A 180 17.61 21.64 8.42
CA TYR A 180 17.79 22.77 9.33
C TYR A 180 18.74 22.37 10.46
N LEU A 181 19.79 23.16 10.66
CA LEU A 181 20.76 22.90 11.73
C LEU A 181 20.49 23.85 12.92
N HIS A 182 19.85 23.33 13.94
CA HIS A 182 19.53 24.08 15.16
C HIS A 182 20.75 24.72 15.84
N GLY A 183 21.95 24.13 15.69
CA GLY A 183 23.19 24.68 16.28
C GLY A 183 23.71 25.94 15.63
N SER A 184 23.40 26.16 14.35
CA SER A 184 23.77 27.35 13.57
C SER A 184 22.59 28.19 13.11
N ASP A 185 21.37 27.73 13.46
CA ASP A 185 20.09 28.38 13.13
C ASP A 185 19.95 28.72 11.64
N GLU A 186 20.24 27.73 10.78
CA GLU A 186 20.23 27.91 9.33
C GLU A 186 19.92 26.64 8.55
N HIS A 187 19.35 26.80 7.34
CA HIS A 187 19.19 25.75 6.36
C HIS A 187 20.49 25.46 5.59
N LYS A 188 20.77 24.19 5.30
CA LYS A 188 21.96 23.76 4.55
C LYS A 188 21.62 23.21 3.17
N SER A 189 21.96 23.95 2.12
CA SER A 189 21.76 23.56 0.72
C SER A 189 22.81 22.59 0.16
N LYS A 190 23.93 22.36 0.87
CA LYS A 190 25.03 21.50 0.40
C LYS A 190 24.63 20.05 0.11
N PRO A 191 23.80 19.37 0.94
CA PRO A 191 23.37 18.01 0.63
C PRO A 191 22.64 17.91 -0.71
N THR A 192 21.72 18.84 -0.99
CA THR A 192 21.03 18.95 -2.29
C THR A 192 22.01 19.15 -3.45
N GLN A 193 22.99 20.07 -3.32
CA GLN A 193 23.98 20.34 -4.37
C GLN A 193 24.83 19.11 -4.69
N HIS A 194 25.22 18.32 -3.68
CA HIS A 194 25.97 17.08 -3.87
C HIS A 194 25.13 16.02 -4.56
N SER A 195 23.89 15.83 -4.12
CA SER A 195 22.97 14.86 -4.70
C SER A 195 22.69 15.14 -6.19
N VAL A 196 22.46 16.42 -6.55
CA VAL A 196 22.28 16.83 -7.95
C VAL A 196 23.55 16.57 -8.77
N LYS A 197 24.74 16.80 -8.22
CA LYS A 197 26.01 16.50 -8.92
C LYS A 197 26.19 15.01 -9.22
N GLU A 198 25.81 14.13 -8.28
CA GLU A 198 25.82 12.69 -8.50
C GLU A 198 24.89 12.31 -9.66
N LEU A 199 23.67 12.85 -9.69
CA LEU A 199 22.71 12.61 -10.77
C LEU A 199 23.26 13.11 -12.12
N GLN A 200 23.86 14.31 -12.13
CA GLN A 200 24.48 14.86 -13.33
C GLN A 200 25.69 14.02 -13.80
N GLY A 201 26.45 13.45 -12.86
CA GLY A 201 27.55 12.51 -13.15
C GLY A 201 27.09 11.27 -13.92
N MET A 202 25.83 10.89 -13.80
CA MET A 202 25.19 9.80 -14.56
C MET A 202 24.56 10.27 -15.88
N GLY A 203 24.76 11.55 -16.26
CA GLY A 203 24.21 12.13 -17.48
C GLY A 203 22.74 12.53 -17.42
N ILE A 204 22.17 12.66 -16.23
CA ILE A 204 20.80 13.10 -16.00
C ILE A 204 20.80 14.49 -15.36
N ASN A 205 20.21 15.47 -16.04
CA ASN A 205 19.98 16.79 -15.46
C ASN A 205 18.55 16.86 -14.95
N PRO A 206 18.32 17.19 -13.66
CA PRO A 206 16.97 17.40 -13.18
C PRO A 206 16.36 18.66 -13.82
N ASP A 207 15.10 18.58 -14.20
CA ASP A 207 14.32 19.71 -14.68
C ASP A 207 13.65 20.44 -13.51
N ILE A 208 13.27 19.67 -12.48
CA ILE A 208 12.64 20.17 -11.24
C ILE A 208 13.36 19.55 -10.03
N ILE A 209 13.59 20.36 -9.00
CA ILE A 209 14.12 19.91 -7.71
C ILE A 209 13.07 20.14 -6.64
N VAL A 210 12.71 19.06 -5.91
CA VAL A 210 11.80 19.12 -4.77
C VAL A 210 12.62 19.06 -3.49
N LEU A 211 12.52 20.11 -2.68
CA LEU A 211 13.29 20.30 -1.45
C LEU A 211 12.48 19.84 -0.24
N ARG A 212 12.78 18.66 0.28
CA ARG A 212 12.22 18.19 1.53
C ARG A 212 12.83 18.96 2.70
N CYS A 213 11.99 19.54 3.56
CA CYS A 213 12.41 20.31 4.73
C CYS A 213 11.37 20.19 5.85
N ASP A 214 11.77 20.45 7.08
CA ASP A 214 10.87 20.48 8.23
C ASP A 214 10.34 21.89 8.48
N GLU A 215 11.21 22.91 8.32
CA GLU A 215 10.88 24.31 8.48
C GLU A 215 10.77 25.03 7.12
N PRO A 216 9.99 26.13 7.04
CA PRO A 216 9.91 26.95 5.82
C PRO A 216 11.27 27.43 5.34
N LEU A 217 11.50 27.36 4.03
CA LEU A 217 12.76 27.78 3.42
C LEU A 217 12.77 29.29 3.13
N GLU A 218 13.93 29.93 3.33
CA GLU A 218 14.16 31.32 2.92
C GLU A 218 14.35 31.41 1.39
N ASP A 219 13.96 32.55 0.79
CA ASP A 219 14.13 32.82 -0.65
C ASP A 219 15.57 32.61 -1.13
N SER A 220 16.54 32.90 -0.28
CA SER A 220 17.97 32.73 -0.55
C SER A 220 18.35 31.28 -0.85
N ILE A 221 17.63 30.30 -0.30
CA ILE A 221 17.83 28.85 -0.55
C ILE A 221 17.40 28.50 -1.98
N PHE A 222 16.24 28.99 -2.42
CA PHE A 222 15.74 28.73 -3.78
C PHE A 222 16.70 29.30 -4.83
N GLN A 223 17.12 30.53 -4.68
CA GLN A 223 18.11 31.19 -5.57
C GLN A 223 19.43 30.44 -5.60
N LYS A 224 19.92 30.00 -4.44
CA LYS A 224 21.17 29.26 -4.32
C LYS A 224 21.08 27.89 -4.98
N ILE A 225 19.99 27.15 -4.78
CA ILE A 225 19.77 25.85 -5.42
C ILE A 225 19.64 26.03 -6.94
N SER A 226 18.83 26.98 -7.40
CA SER A 226 18.68 27.32 -8.81
C SER A 226 20.05 27.55 -9.47
N LEU A 227 20.86 28.39 -8.90
CA LEU A 227 22.18 28.73 -9.43
C LEU A 227 23.14 27.54 -9.45
N PHE A 228 23.29 26.83 -8.32
CA PHE A 228 24.27 25.75 -8.18
C PHE A 228 23.87 24.45 -8.87
N CYS A 229 22.57 24.22 -9.06
CA CYS A 229 22.04 23.00 -9.68
C CYS A 229 21.61 23.21 -11.14
N ASN A 230 21.73 24.43 -11.66
CA ASN A 230 21.39 24.80 -13.04
C ASN A 230 19.93 24.46 -13.41
N VAL A 231 19.00 24.85 -12.54
CA VAL A 231 17.56 24.79 -12.77
C VAL A 231 16.94 26.17 -12.65
N LYS A 232 15.79 26.43 -13.27
CA LYS A 232 15.07 27.69 -13.10
C LYS A 232 14.61 27.83 -11.64
N GLU A 233 14.53 29.05 -11.11
CA GLU A 233 14.16 29.29 -9.72
C GLU A 233 12.74 28.76 -9.42
N ASP A 234 11.81 28.94 -10.34
CA ASP A 234 10.44 28.43 -10.25
C ASP A 234 10.31 26.91 -10.44
N CYS A 235 11.39 26.23 -10.83
CA CYS A 235 11.50 24.76 -10.85
C CYS A 235 12.09 24.19 -9.54
N VAL A 236 12.31 25.02 -8.52
CA VAL A 236 12.72 24.59 -7.18
C VAL A 236 11.49 24.65 -6.28
N ILE A 237 10.99 23.49 -5.87
CA ILE A 237 9.71 23.33 -5.17
C ILE A 237 9.95 22.94 -3.71
N GLU A 238 9.34 23.65 -2.78
CA GLU A 238 9.35 23.30 -1.37
C GLU A 238 8.39 22.14 -1.07
N ASN A 239 8.83 21.20 -0.22
CA ASN A 239 8.03 20.08 0.29
C ASN A 239 8.25 19.93 1.80
N ARG A 240 7.40 20.56 2.61
CA ARG A 240 7.49 20.57 4.07
C ARG A 240 6.86 19.34 4.70
N THR A 241 7.27 19.05 5.95
CA THR A 241 6.59 18.11 6.82
C THR A 241 5.17 18.61 7.15
N LEU A 242 4.19 17.75 7.02
CA LEU A 242 2.76 18.07 7.18
C LEU A 242 2.12 17.21 8.28
N GLY A 243 1.05 17.71 8.86
CA GLY A 243 0.26 16.98 9.86
C GLY A 243 -0.52 15.81 9.28
N SER A 244 -0.85 15.86 7.98
CA SER A 244 -1.46 14.77 7.23
C SER A 244 -0.84 14.69 5.84
N LEU A 245 -0.53 13.48 5.36
CA LEU A 245 0.00 13.26 4.01
C LEU A 245 -0.94 13.79 2.92
N TYR A 246 -2.25 13.78 3.17
CA TYR A 246 -3.26 14.25 2.21
C TYR A 246 -3.27 15.77 2.00
N GLU A 247 -2.52 16.53 2.80
CA GLU A 247 -2.27 17.96 2.55
C GLU A 247 -1.21 18.20 1.47
N ALA A 248 -0.37 17.19 1.18
CA ALA A 248 0.77 17.35 0.28
C ALA A 248 0.41 17.86 -1.13
N PRO A 249 -0.64 17.38 -1.82
CA PRO A 249 -1.03 17.95 -3.11
C PRO A 249 -1.34 19.44 -3.04
N LEU A 250 -2.06 19.89 -2.00
CA LEU A 250 -2.42 21.29 -1.83
C LEU A 250 -1.21 22.16 -1.53
N MET A 251 -0.28 21.67 -0.69
CA MET A 251 0.95 22.39 -0.36
C MET A 251 1.85 22.53 -1.58
N LEU A 252 2.07 21.46 -2.34
CA LEU A 252 2.89 21.48 -3.54
C LEU A 252 2.29 22.40 -4.62
N GLU A 253 0.95 22.44 -4.74
CA GLU A 253 0.28 23.31 -5.70
C GLU A 253 0.32 24.81 -5.30
N GLN A 254 0.55 25.15 -4.01
CA GLN A 254 0.86 26.53 -3.61
C GLN A 254 2.14 27.05 -4.30
N SER A 255 3.10 26.16 -4.56
CA SER A 255 4.30 26.45 -5.37
C SER A 255 4.06 26.22 -6.86
N LYS A 256 2.82 26.06 -7.32
CA LYS A 256 2.42 25.83 -8.72
C LYS A 256 3.08 24.59 -9.34
N PHE A 257 3.29 23.53 -8.54
CA PHE A 257 4.05 22.36 -8.95
C PHE A 257 3.52 21.73 -10.25
N SER A 258 2.21 21.52 -10.35
CA SER A 258 1.63 20.92 -11.54
C SER A 258 1.67 21.87 -12.76
N GLU A 259 1.56 23.19 -12.56
CA GLU A 259 1.72 24.20 -13.61
C GLU A 259 3.15 24.16 -14.20
N VAL A 260 4.16 24.11 -13.31
CA VAL A 260 5.58 24.01 -13.71
C VAL A 260 5.82 22.72 -14.50
N VAL A 261 5.32 21.58 -14.03
CA VAL A 261 5.42 20.28 -14.74
C VAL A 261 4.77 20.35 -16.12
N CYS A 262 3.55 20.88 -16.21
CA CYS A 262 2.84 21.02 -17.49
C CYS A 262 3.59 21.94 -18.47
N ARG A 263 4.13 23.06 -17.97
CA ARG A 263 4.93 23.98 -18.78
C ARG A 263 6.19 23.32 -19.34
N GLU A 264 6.97 22.64 -18.50
CA GLU A 264 8.23 22.00 -18.93
C GLU A 264 7.96 20.83 -19.90
N LEU A 265 6.80 20.18 -19.82
CA LEU A 265 6.35 19.15 -20.77
C LEU A 265 5.57 19.71 -21.97
N GLY A 266 5.35 21.02 -22.05
CA GLY A 266 4.58 21.64 -23.14
C GLY A 266 3.11 21.15 -23.21
N LEU A 267 2.49 20.94 -22.05
CA LEU A 267 1.09 20.54 -21.93
C LEU A 267 0.21 21.79 -21.76
N ASP A 268 -0.80 21.90 -22.60
CA ASP A 268 -1.83 22.95 -22.52
C ASP A 268 -3.10 22.30 -21.91
N VAL A 269 -3.23 22.38 -20.60
CA VAL A 269 -4.33 21.79 -19.82
C VAL A 269 -4.85 22.79 -18.79
N PRO A 270 -6.13 22.67 -18.37
CA PRO A 270 -6.73 23.58 -17.39
C PRO A 270 -6.05 23.55 -16.02
N GLU A 271 -6.36 24.53 -15.18
CA GLU A 271 -6.03 24.50 -13.76
C GLU A 271 -6.61 23.27 -13.07
N PRO A 272 -5.96 22.76 -11.99
CA PRO A 272 -6.43 21.54 -11.35
C PRO A 272 -7.72 21.79 -10.56
N GLU A 273 -8.72 20.94 -10.75
CA GLU A 273 -9.94 20.92 -9.96
C GLU A 273 -9.69 20.23 -8.60
N LEU A 274 -9.57 21.01 -7.54
CA LEU A 274 -9.15 20.51 -6.21
C LEU A 274 -10.19 20.75 -5.10
N ASP A 275 -11.39 21.18 -5.41
CA ASP A 275 -12.35 21.59 -4.38
C ASP A 275 -12.80 20.43 -3.49
N GLU A 276 -13.04 19.23 -4.07
CA GLU A 276 -13.33 18.04 -3.27
C GLU A 276 -12.15 17.66 -2.36
N TRP A 277 -10.91 17.76 -2.88
CA TRP A 277 -9.72 17.46 -2.09
C TRP A 277 -9.51 18.47 -0.95
N LYS A 278 -9.74 19.76 -1.20
CA LYS A 278 -9.71 20.81 -0.17
C LYS A 278 -10.75 20.57 0.92
N GLN A 279 -11.98 20.18 0.53
CA GLN A 279 -13.04 19.86 1.48
C GLN A 279 -12.64 18.67 2.36
N MET A 280 -12.12 17.60 1.76
CA MET A 280 -11.63 16.42 2.47
C MET A 280 -10.52 16.80 3.46
N VAL A 281 -9.51 17.55 3.04
CA VAL A 281 -8.42 18.01 3.92
C VAL A 281 -8.95 18.90 5.06
N SER A 282 -9.94 19.75 4.78
CA SER A 282 -10.61 20.54 5.82
C SER A 282 -11.32 19.65 6.84
N MET A 283 -12.01 18.59 6.41
CA MET A 283 -12.63 17.63 7.33
C MET A 283 -11.57 16.90 8.17
N ILE A 284 -10.44 16.50 7.57
CA ILE A 284 -9.33 15.86 8.29
C ILE A 284 -8.82 16.75 9.43
N LYS A 285 -8.70 18.06 9.20
CA LYS A 285 -8.19 19.02 10.20
C LYS A 285 -9.18 19.31 11.34
N ASN A 286 -10.47 19.22 11.08
CA ASN A 286 -11.53 19.64 12.01
C ASN A 286 -12.19 18.46 12.75
N ARG A 287 -11.55 17.29 12.78
CA ARG A 287 -12.05 16.12 13.52
C ARG A 287 -12.14 16.42 15.01
N ASN A 288 -13.25 16.00 15.64
CA ASN A 288 -13.54 16.33 17.03
C ASN A 288 -14.04 15.15 17.88
N LYS A 289 -14.16 13.97 17.29
CA LYS A 289 -14.44 12.72 18.01
C LYS A 289 -13.17 11.90 18.10
N GLU A 290 -13.10 10.99 19.06
CA GLU A 290 -12.00 10.04 19.21
C GLU A 290 -12.53 8.62 19.31
N VAL A 291 -11.85 7.70 18.62
CA VAL A 291 -12.12 6.27 18.67
C VAL A 291 -10.81 5.53 18.89
N LYS A 292 -10.78 4.65 19.88
CA LYS A 292 -9.61 3.84 20.23
C LYS A 292 -9.78 2.43 19.66
N ILE A 293 -8.97 2.07 18.70
CA ILE A 293 -8.99 0.77 18.03
C ILE A 293 -7.73 -0.02 18.39
N GLY A 294 -7.92 -1.22 18.95
CA GLY A 294 -6.82 -2.17 19.16
C GLY A 294 -6.51 -2.92 17.86
N LEU A 295 -5.30 -2.73 17.32
CA LEU A 295 -4.77 -3.52 16.24
C LEU A 295 -3.91 -4.64 16.85
N VAL A 296 -4.47 -5.85 16.91
CA VAL A 296 -3.81 -7.02 17.53
C VAL A 296 -3.15 -7.83 16.43
N GLY A 297 -1.82 -7.72 16.33
CA GLY A 297 -1.08 -8.28 15.20
C GLY A 297 0.30 -8.82 15.56
N LYS A 298 0.93 -9.45 14.56
CA LYS A 298 2.28 -10.05 14.66
C LYS A 298 3.40 -9.05 14.41
N TYR A 299 3.15 -8.00 13.58
CA TYR A 299 4.18 -7.12 13.02
C TYR A 299 4.05 -5.69 13.54
N VAL A 300 3.46 -5.50 14.71
CA VAL A 300 3.11 -4.17 15.28
C VAL A 300 4.32 -3.31 15.63
N LYS A 301 5.52 -3.88 15.73
CA LYS A 301 6.76 -3.12 15.99
C LYS A 301 7.21 -2.28 14.79
N LEU A 302 6.75 -2.60 13.58
CA LEU A 302 6.92 -1.78 12.39
C LEU A 302 5.53 -1.45 11.84
N HIS A 303 5.07 -0.22 12.05
CA HIS A 303 3.73 0.21 11.65
C HIS A 303 3.48 0.08 10.15
N ASP A 304 4.51 0.25 9.33
CA ASP A 304 4.43 0.09 7.86
C ASP A 304 4.04 -1.33 7.43
N ALA A 305 4.18 -2.33 8.31
CA ALA A 305 3.69 -3.69 8.03
C ALA A 305 2.16 -3.80 7.93
N TYR A 306 1.45 -2.81 8.45
CA TYR A 306 -0.02 -2.71 8.42
C TYR A 306 -0.49 -1.33 7.92
N LEU A 307 0.31 -0.70 7.05
CA LEU A 307 0.06 0.67 6.59
C LEU A 307 -1.34 0.82 5.98
N SER A 308 -1.73 -0.06 5.06
CA SER A 308 -3.05 0.02 4.41
C SER A 308 -4.20 -0.19 5.38
N VAL A 309 -4.04 -1.02 6.42
CA VAL A 309 -5.04 -1.20 7.48
C VAL A 309 -5.18 0.10 8.30
N ALA A 310 -4.06 0.71 8.71
CA ALA A 310 -4.06 1.96 9.45
C ALA A 310 -4.67 3.11 8.63
N GLU A 311 -4.32 3.20 7.35
CA GLU A 311 -4.91 4.17 6.43
C GLU A 311 -6.42 3.94 6.23
N ALA A 312 -6.87 2.70 6.04
CA ALA A 312 -8.28 2.38 5.87
C ALA A 312 -9.12 2.72 7.12
N LEU A 313 -8.59 2.47 8.32
CA LEU A 313 -9.20 2.93 9.58
C LEU A 313 -9.29 4.45 9.63
N THR A 314 -8.21 5.14 9.25
CA THR A 314 -8.14 6.60 9.24
C THR A 314 -9.12 7.21 8.22
N HIS A 315 -9.22 6.63 7.01
CA HIS A 315 -10.21 7.04 6.00
C HIS A 315 -11.65 6.89 6.52
N ALA A 316 -11.95 5.77 7.19
CA ALA A 316 -13.25 5.58 7.81
C ALA A 316 -13.53 6.62 8.89
N GLY A 317 -12.50 7.02 9.65
CA GLY A 317 -12.58 8.11 10.63
C GLY A 317 -12.98 9.45 10.01
N PHE A 318 -12.51 9.75 8.81
CA PHE A 318 -12.89 11.00 8.10
C PHE A 318 -14.40 11.08 7.87
N ALA A 319 -15.04 9.97 7.50
CA ALA A 319 -16.47 9.91 7.24
C ALA A 319 -17.33 10.22 8.50
N PHE A 320 -16.78 10.07 9.70
CA PHE A 320 -17.48 10.30 10.97
C PHE A 320 -16.92 11.47 11.79
N ASN A 321 -16.01 12.24 11.23
CA ASN A 321 -15.34 13.34 11.91
C ASN A 321 -14.59 12.89 13.18
N ALA A 322 -13.93 11.71 13.10
CA ALA A 322 -13.26 11.06 14.20
C ALA A 322 -11.76 10.90 13.98
N HIS A 323 -10.97 11.14 15.03
CA HIS A 323 -9.59 10.68 15.13
C HIS A 323 -9.58 9.22 15.52
N ILE A 324 -8.82 8.41 14.80
CA ILE A 324 -8.63 7.01 15.12
C ILE A 324 -7.30 6.86 15.86
N ASN A 325 -7.38 6.52 17.14
CA ASN A 325 -6.23 6.23 17.97
C ASN A 325 -5.97 4.73 17.93
N ILE A 326 -4.98 4.30 17.12
CA ILE A 326 -4.63 2.90 16.98
C ILE A 326 -3.71 2.52 18.14
N GLU A 327 -4.17 1.59 18.97
CA GLU A 327 -3.34 0.90 19.96
C GLU A 327 -2.74 -0.34 19.33
N TRP A 328 -1.43 -0.30 19.10
CA TRP A 328 -0.66 -1.37 18.50
C TRP A 328 -0.34 -2.43 19.56
N ILE A 329 -0.97 -3.60 19.46
CA ILE A 329 -0.88 -4.66 20.46
C ILE A 329 -0.16 -5.86 19.84
N ASP A 330 1.01 -6.19 20.38
CA ASP A 330 1.72 -7.41 20.00
C ASP A 330 0.95 -8.63 20.51
N SER A 331 0.50 -9.46 19.59
CA SER A 331 -0.30 -10.64 19.93
C SER A 331 0.49 -11.68 20.73
N GLU A 332 1.83 -11.65 20.71
CA GLU A 332 2.67 -12.52 21.55
C GLU A 332 2.66 -12.10 23.02
N GLU A 333 2.33 -10.85 23.32
CA GLU A 333 2.26 -10.31 24.68
C GLU A 333 0.91 -10.54 25.37
N LEU A 334 -0.10 -11.06 24.64
CA LEU A 334 -1.42 -11.36 25.18
C LEU A 334 -1.49 -12.82 25.66
N ASP A 335 -1.85 -13.00 26.94
CA ASP A 335 -2.08 -14.30 27.56
C ASP A 335 -3.38 -14.32 28.40
N GLU A 336 -3.77 -15.47 28.92
CA GLU A 336 -4.99 -15.68 29.73
C GLU A 336 -5.03 -14.80 31.00
N ASN A 337 -3.90 -14.28 31.48
CA ASN A 337 -3.83 -13.49 32.71
C ASN A 337 -3.97 -11.99 32.45
N ASN A 338 -3.69 -11.51 31.23
CA ASN A 338 -3.60 -10.08 30.95
C ASN A 338 -4.52 -9.54 29.87
N TYR A 339 -5.10 -10.41 29.00
CA TYR A 339 -5.84 -9.98 27.82
C TYR A 339 -7.06 -9.09 28.15
N GLU A 340 -7.79 -9.38 29.24
CA GLU A 340 -8.95 -8.58 29.62
C GLU A 340 -8.55 -7.16 30.02
N GLU A 341 -7.48 -7.00 30.81
CA GLU A 341 -6.96 -5.71 31.23
C GLU A 341 -6.43 -4.90 30.04
N ARG A 342 -5.74 -5.56 29.09
CA ARG A 342 -5.16 -4.90 27.91
C ARG A 342 -6.21 -4.45 26.90
N LEU A 343 -7.36 -5.12 26.84
CA LEU A 343 -8.40 -4.88 25.82
C LEU A 343 -9.59 -4.06 26.32
N LYS A 344 -9.79 -3.90 27.64
CA LYS A 344 -10.99 -3.33 28.27
C LYS A 344 -11.38 -1.92 27.84
N ASN A 345 -10.42 -1.11 27.37
CA ASN A 345 -10.67 0.30 27.04
C ASN A 345 -10.73 0.55 25.51
N LEU A 346 -10.84 -0.51 24.73
CA LEU A 346 -10.92 -0.42 23.27
C LEU A 346 -12.39 -0.27 22.83
N HIS A 347 -12.61 0.60 21.87
CA HIS A 347 -13.92 0.76 21.24
C HIS A 347 -14.15 -0.23 20.09
N GLY A 348 -13.07 -0.83 19.56
CA GLY A 348 -13.10 -1.87 18.55
C GLY A 348 -11.76 -2.60 18.48
N ILE A 349 -11.77 -3.82 17.99
CA ILE A 349 -10.59 -4.67 17.82
C ILE A 349 -10.48 -5.11 16.36
N ILE A 350 -9.31 -4.91 15.76
CA ILE A 350 -8.99 -5.42 14.43
C ILE A 350 -7.85 -6.42 14.52
N VAL A 351 -8.02 -7.59 13.88
CA VAL A 351 -6.96 -8.59 13.72
C VAL A 351 -6.63 -8.66 12.24
N PRO A 352 -5.46 -8.13 11.83
CA PRO A 352 -5.07 -8.07 10.42
C PRO A 352 -4.53 -9.39 9.89
N GLY A 353 -4.18 -9.42 8.60
CA GLY A 353 -3.51 -10.53 7.94
C GLY A 353 -2.13 -10.85 8.51
N GLY A 354 -1.65 -12.04 8.24
CA GLY A 354 -0.32 -12.51 8.64
C GLY A 354 -0.12 -13.97 8.29
N PHE A 355 1.13 -14.47 8.42
CA PHE A 355 1.51 -15.85 8.14
C PHE A 355 2.23 -16.48 9.34
N GLY A 356 2.18 -17.83 9.42
CA GLY A 356 2.84 -18.63 10.46
C GLY A 356 2.12 -18.63 11.81
N ASP A 357 2.66 -19.38 12.74
CA ASP A 357 2.05 -19.75 14.03
C ASP A 357 2.28 -18.78 15.20
N ARG A 358 3.19 -17.82 15.02
CA ARG A 358 3.57 -16.84 16.04
C ARG A 358 2.39 -15.96 16.45
N GLY A 359 2.15 -15.80 17.76
CA GLY A 359 1.15 -14.89 18.34
C GLY A 359 -0.32 -15.29 18.13
N ILE A 360 -0.61 -16.50 17.62
CA ILE A 360 -1.97 -16.97 17.35
C ILE A 360 -2.81 -17.04 18.62
N GLY A 361 -2.25 -17.49 19.75
CA GLY A 361 -2.95 -17.55 21.03
C GLY A 361 -3.54 -16.21 21.45
N GLY A 362 -2.74 -15.15 21.40
CA GLY A 362 -3.20 -13.80 21.74
C GLY A 362 -4.25 -13.25 20.78
N MET A 363 -4.16 -13.58 19.48
CA MET A 363 -5.22 -13.19 18.52
C MET A 363 -6.54 -13.90 18.82
N ILE A 364 -6.51 -15.19 19.21
CA ILE A 364 -7.71 -15.94 19.61
C ILE A 364 -8.33 -15.33 20.87
N LEU A 365 -7.51 -14.92 21.85
CA LEU A 365 -7.98 -14.24 23.05
C LEU A 365 -8.63 -12.88 22.72
N ALA A 366 -8.06 -12.13 21.78
CA ALA A 366 -8.65 -10.87 21.35
C ALA A 366 -10.02 -11.07 20.65
N ALA A 367 -10.13 -12.08 19.79
CA ALA A 367 -11.39 -12.45 19.15
C ALA A 367 -12.45 -12.93 20.18
N LYS A 368 -12.04 -13.75 21.18
CA LYS A 368 -12.87 -14.18 22.30
C LYS A 368 -13.37 -13.01 23.14
N TYR A 369 -12.47 -12.09 23.48
CA TYR A 369 -12.82 -10.89 24.25
C TYR A 369 -13.87 -10.05 23.49
N ALA A 370 -13.61 -9.76 22.22
CA ALA A 370 -14.53 -8.99 21.40
C ALA A 370 -15.92 -9.62 21.36
N ARG A 371 -16.02 -10.94 21.09
CA ARG A 371 -17.28 -11.66 21.02
C ARG A 371 -18.04 -11.68 22.34
N THR A 372 -17.36 -11.93 23.47
CA THR A 372 -18.01 -12.09 24.79
C THR A 372 -18.36 -10.76 25.46
N HIS A 373 -17.70 -9.66 25.10
CA HIS A 373 -17.91 -8.33 25.65
C HIS A 373 -18.66 -7.37 24.71
N ASN A 374 -19.14 -7.85 23.56
CA ASN A 374 -19.82 -7.05 22.54
C ASN A 374 -18.96 -5.86 22.03
N VAL A 375 -17.65 -6.02 21.99
CA VAL A 375 -16.73 -5.05 21.38
C VAL A 375 -16.66 -5.32 19.87
N PRO A 376 -16.88 -4.34 19.00
CA PRO A 376 -16.74 -4.50 17.57
C PRO A 376 -15.45 -5.21 17.17
N TYR A 377 -15.56 -6.24 16.34
CA TYR A 377 -14.45 -7.07 15.85
C TYR A 377 -14.39 -7.07 14.34
N PHE A 378 -13.20 -6.84 13.80
CA PHE A 378 -12.94 -6.98 12.38
C PHE A 378 -11.72 -7.86 12.14
N GLY A 379 -11.93 -9.03 11.53
CA GLY A 379 -10.87 -9.99 11.18
C GLY A 379 -10.59 -9.96 9.68
N ILE A 380 -9.34 -9.65 9.29
CA ILE A 380 -8.90 -9.62 7.89
C ILE A 380 -8.00 -10.81 7.62
N CYS A 381 -8.29 -11.62 6.60
CA CYS A 381 -7.52 -12.78 6.15
C CYS A 381 -7.23 -13.74 7.32
N LEU A 382 -6.04 -13.72 7.91
CA LEU A 382 -5.75 -14.46 9.14
C LEU A 382 -6.75 -14.13 10.27
N GLY A 383 -7.16 -12.88 10.39
CA GLY A 383 -8.14 -12.46 11.41
C GLY A 383 -9.50 -13.12 11.26
N MET A 384 -9.97 -13.39 10.04
CA MET A 384 -11.15 -14.23 9.81
C MET A 384 -10.91 -15.67 10.27
N GLN A 385 -9.75 -16.24 9.92
CA GLN A 385 -9.39 -17.61 10.30
C GLN A 385 -9.33 -17.77 11.83
N ILE A 386 -8.79 -16.76 12.52
CA ILE A 386 -8.77 -16.68 13.99
C ILE A 386 -10.19 -16.64 14.56
N ALA A 387 -11.10 -15.86 13.97
CA ALA A 387 -12.50 -15.80 14.40
C ALA A 387 -13.19 -17.16 14.27
N VAL A 388 -12.94 -17.89 13.16
CA VAL A 388 -13.48 -19.25 12.94
C VAL A 388 -12.93 -20.24 13.97
N ILE A 389 -11.61 -20.22 14.24
CA ILE A 389 -10.97 -21.10 15.22
C ILE A 389 -11.50 -20.79 16.63
N GLU A 390 -11.59 -19.52 17.01
CA GLU A 390 -12.15 -19.09 18.30
C GLU A 390 -13.58 -19.61 18.47
N TYR A 391 -14.41 -19.39 17.46
CA TYR A 391 -15.81 -19.82 17.48
C TYR A 391 -15.96 -21.34 17.54
N ALA A 392 -15.16 -22.07 16.78
CA ALA A 392 -15.13 -23.53 16.80
C ALA A 392 -14.79 -24.06 18.19
N ARG A 393 -13.77 -23.49 18.85
CA ARG A 393 -13.32 -23.92 20.19
C ARG A 393 -14.32 -23.57 21.28
N ASN A 394 -14.75 -22.32 21.34
CA ASN A 394 -15.46 -21.77 22.50
C ASN A 394 -17.00 -21.79 22.36
N VAL A 395 -17.54 -21.98 21.13
CA VAL A 395 -18.99 -22.01 20.91
C VAL A 395 -19.44 -23.37 20.37
N ALA A 396 -18.74 -23.91 19.36
CA ALA A 396 -19.10 -25.23 18.79
C ALA A 396 -18.53 -26.42 19.58
N GLY A 397 -17.63 -26.19 20.57
CA GLY A 397 -17.09 -27.23 21.45
C GLY A 397 -16.02 -28.12 20.82
N ILE A 398 -15.37 -27.68 19.75
CA ILE A 398 -14.25 -28.37 19.08
C ILE A 398 -12.94 -27.86 19.68
N GLU A 399 -12.55 -28.35 20.85
CA GLU A 399 -11.48 -27.80 21.68
C GLU A 399 -10.10 -27.71 20.98
N ASP A 400 -9.77 -28.65 20.09
CA ASP A 400 -8.52 -28.70 19.34
C ASP A 400 -8.61 -28.09 17.93
N ALA A 401 -9.73 -27.41 17.59
CA ALA A 401 -9.90 -26.71 16.31
C ALA A 401 -8.70 -25.83 15.99
N CYS A 402 -8.13 -25.95 14.80
CA CYS A 402 -6.89 -25.31 14.40
C CYS A 402 -6.87 -25.00 12.90
N SER A 403 -5.82 -24.30 12.46
CA SER A 403 -5.45 -24.19 11.05
C SER A 403 -4.39 -25.24 10.70
N GLY A 404 -4.49 -25.80 9.50
CA GLY A 404 -3.42 -26.62 8.91
C GLY A 404 -2.08 -25.89 8.81
N GLU A 405 -2.07 -24.57 8.78
CA GLU A 405 -0.85 -23.74 8.82
C GLU A 405 -0.11 -23.82 10.17
N PHE A 406 -0.85 -23.97 11.28
CA PHE A 406 -0.25 -23.88 12.62
C PHE A 406 0.05 -25.22 13.24
N SER A 407 -0.71 -26.26 12.87
CA SER A 407 -0.54 -27.62 13.40
C SER A 407 -0.99 -28.68 12.40
N HIS A 408 -0.01 -29.43 11.91
CA HIS A 408 -0.28 -30.60 11.08
C HIS A 408 -0.84 -31.78 11.89
N ALA A 409 -0.69 -31.76 13.21
CA ALA A 409 -1.08 -32.84 14.12
C ALA A 409 -2.53 -32.76 14.63
N SER A 410 -3.19 -31.60 14.51
CA SER A 410 -4.59 -31.44 14.93
C SER A 410 -5.52 -32.26 14.02
N GLU A 411 -6.48 -32.96 14.65
CA GLU A 411 -7.52 -33.73 13.93
C GLU A 411 -8.58 -32.79 13.32
N HIS A 412 -8.85 -31.64 13.95
CA HIS A 412 -9.89 -30.70 13.55
C HIS A 412 -9.31 -29.42 12.89
N LYS A 413 -8.95 -29.54 11.60
CA LYS A 413 -8.50 -28.42 10.80
C LYS A 413 -9.69 -27.65 10.24
N VAL A 414 -10.21 -26.69 11.01
CA VAL A 414 -11.34 -25.83 10.58
C VAL A 414 -10.92 -24.80 9.51
N ILE A 415 -9.61 -24.58 9.39
CA ILE A 415 -8.94 -23.84 8.32
C ILE A 415 -7.92 -24.79 7.71
N ASP A 416 -7.93 -24.94 6.38
CA ASP A 416 -7.02 -25.86 5.69
C ASP A 416 -6.59 -25.29 4.33
N PHE A 417 -5.72 -26.01 3.63
CA PHE A 417 -5.25 -25.62 2.30
C PHE A 417 -6.41 -25.41 1.32
N MET A 418 -6.27 -24.40 0.48
CA MET A 418 -7.11 -24.30 -0.72
C MET A 418 -6.91 -25.52 -1.64
N PRO A 419 -7.94 -25.94 -2.37
CA PRO A 419 -7.80 -26.99 -3.38
C PRO A 419 -6.64 -26.69 -4.35
N GLY A 420 -5.70 -27.64 -4.48
CA GLY A 420 -4.52 -27.51 -5.36
C GLY A 420 -3.30 -26.81 -4.73
N GLN A 421 -3.38 -26.43 -3.45
CA GLN A 421 -2.24 -25.93 -2.67
C GLN A 421 -1.63 -27.05 -1.83
N SER A 422 -0.32 -26.98 -1.57
CA SER A 422 0.41 -27.90 -0.67
C SER A 422 1.70 -27.24 -0.17
N ASP A 423 2.37 -27.86 0.80
CA ASP A 423 3.68 -27.43 1.30
C ASP A 423 4.82 -27.63 0.28
N GLU A 424 4.60 -28.40 -0.77
CA GLU A 424 5.58 -28.71 -1.82
C GLU A 424 5.65 -27.63 -2.92
N VAL A 425 4.72 -26.67 -2.92
CA VAL A 425 4.67 -25.57 -3.91
C VAL A 425 5.58 -24.43 -3.48
N ASP A 426 6.24 -23.78 -4.43
CA ASP A 426 7.04 -22.57 -4.19
C ASP A 426 6.24 -21.55 -3.37
N LYS A 427 6.90 -20.89 -2.40
CA LYS A 427 6.20 -19.95 -1.50
C LYS A 427 5.84 -18.62 -2.18
N GLY A 428 6.61 -18.19 -3.17
CA GLY A 428 6.38 -16.94 -3.90
C GLY A 428 5.45 -17.14 -5.09
N GLY A 429 4.50 -16.22 -5.30
CA GLY A 429 3.62 -16.17 -6.48
C GLY A 429 2.61 -17.32 -6.61
N THR A 430 2.40 -18.13 -5.58
CA THR A 430 1.50 -19.31 -5.62
C THR A 430 0.25 -19.18 -4.76
N LEU A 431 0.10 -18.05 -4.08
CA LEU A 431 -1.08 -17.71 -3.30
C LEU A 431 -2.29 -17.43 -4.22
N ARG A 432 -3.49 -17.40 -3.65
CA ARG A 432 -4.64 -16.76 -4.30
C ARG A 432 -4.45 -15.26 -4.23
N LEU A 433 -4.11 -14.66 -5.36
CA LEU A 433 -3.67 -13.26 -5.48
C LEU A 433 -4.58 -12.45 -6.40
N GLY A 434 -4.88 -11.21 -6.00
CA GLY A 434 -5.66 -10.27 -6.79
C GLY A 434 -7.15 -10.31 -6.52
N SER A 435 -7.90 -9.68 -7.40
CA SER A 435 -9.33 -9.45 -7.23
C SER A 435 -10.16 -10.66 -7.62
N TYR A 436 -11.04 -11.08 -6.72
CA TYR A 436 -12.00 -12.18 -6.96
C TYR A 436 -13.39 -11.76 -6.53
N PRO A 437 -14.43 -12.27 -7.23
CA PRO A 437 -15.81 -12.01 -6.88
C PRO A 437 -16.25 -12.77 -5.62
N CYS A 438 -17.05 -12.09 -4.78
CA CYS A 438 -17.72 -12.66 -3.62
C CYS A 438 -19.22 -12.34 -3.68
N CYS A 439 -20.06 -13.38 -3.61
CA CYS A 439 -21.52 -13.28 -3.50
C CYS A 439 -21.90 -13.09 -2.03
N ILE A 440 -22.58 -12.00 -1.71
CA ILE A 440 -23.02 -11.66 -0.35
C ILE A 440 -24.41 -12.24 -0.10
N VAL A 441 -24.59 -12.84 1.08
CA VAL A 441 -25.87 -13.43 1.52
C VAL A 441 -26.82 -12.33 2.01
N GLU A 442 -28.08 -12.38 1.55
CA GLU A 442 -29.13 -11.42 1.93
C GLU A 442 -29.44 -11.47 3.43
N GLY A 443 -29.73 -10.33 4.04
CA GLY A 443 -30.08 -10.20 5.46
C GLY A 443 -28.87 -10.18 6.41
N THR A 444 -27.65 -10.20 5.88
CA THR A 444 -26.41 -10.23 6.66
C THR A 444 -25.87 -8.83 6.97
N LEU A 445 -24.92 -8.72 7.90
CA LEU A 445 -24.22 -7.49 8.19
C LEU A 445 -23.34 -7.06 6.97
N MET A 446 -22.79 -8.03 6.25
CA MET A 446 -22.04 -7.78 5.01
C MET A 446 -22.90 -7.08 3.96
N GLU A 447 -24.14 -7.54 3.74
CA GLU A 447 -25.06 -6.84 2.82
C GLU A 447 -25.34 -5.40 3.26
N ARG A 448 -25.52 -5.18 4.57
CA ARG A 448 -25.70 -3.83 5.11
C ARG A 448 -24.48 -2.93 4.87
N CYS A 449 -23.27 -3.49 4.91
CA CYS A 449 -22.04 -2.75 4.65
C CYS A 449 -21.94 -2.32 3.19
N TYR A 450 -22.04 -3.28 2.26
CA TYR A 450 -21.80 -3.04 0.83
C TYR A 450 -23.02 -2.52 0.07
N LYS A 451 -24.22 -2.98 0.44
CA LYS A 451 -25.48 -2.72 -0.27
C LYS A 451 -25.48 -3.27 -1.72
N GLU A 452 -24.68 -4.28 -1.95
CA GLU A 452 -24.50 -4.99 -3.21
C GLU A 452 -24.47 -6.49 -2.92
N SER A 453 -24.99 -7.30 -3.85
CA SER A 453 -25.03 -8.76 -3.73
C SER A 453 -23.76 -9.44 -4.29
N LEU A 454 -23.02 -8.76 -5.13
CA LEU A 454 -21.76 -9.23 -5.74
C LEU A 454 -20.72 -8.14 -5.62
N ILE A 455 -19.60 -8.48 -4.99
CA ILE A 455 -18.45 -7.57 -4.81
C ILE A 455 -17.19 -8.22 -5.37
N ASN A 456 -16.17 -7.41 -5.63
CA ASN A 456 -14.85 -7.88 -6.02
C ASN A 456 -13.82 -7.34 -5.04
N GLU A 457 -13.05 -8.24 -4.41
CA GLU A 457 -12.06 -7.89 -3.40
C GLU A 457 -10.73 -8.58 -3.63
N ARG A 458 -9.63 -7.95 -3.17
CA ARG A 458 -8.27 -8.47 -3.38
C ARG A 458 -7.92 -9.49 -2.32
N HIS A 459 -7.31 -10.60 -2.76
CA HIS A 459 -6.90 -11.72 -1.92
C HIS A 459 -5.38 -11.87 -1.87
N ARG A 460 -4.89 -12.43 -0.76
CA ARG A 460 -3.51 -12.83 -0.55
C ARG A 460 -3.44 -13.93 0.50
N HIS A 461 -3.85 -15.17 0.14
CA HIS A 461 -3.87 -16.28 1.09
C HIS A 461 -3.69 -17.65 0.41
N ARG A 462 -3.33 -18.65 1.22
CA ARG A 462 -3.16 -20.06 0.84
C ARG A 462 -4.13 -20.96 1.57
N TYR A 463 -4.50 -20.59 2.79
CA TYR A 463 -5.42 -21.32 3.65
C TYR A 463 -6.77 -20.64 3.65
N GLU A 464 -7.82 -21.45 3.84
CA GLU A 464 -9.19 -20.97 3.84
C GLU A 464 -10.09 -21.82 4.76
N PHE A 465 -11.34 -21.39 4.90
CA PHE A 465 -12.36 -22.11 5.66
C PHE A 465 -12.55 -23.54 5.12
N ASN A 466 -12.43 -24.53 6.00
CA ASN A 466 -12.64 -25.94 5.62
C ASN A 466 -14.14 -26.27 5.55
N ASN A 467 -14.60 -26.63 4.36
CA ASN A 467 -16.01 -26.90 4.06
C ASN A 467 -16.62 -28.03 4.86
N ASP A 468 -15.82 -28.99 5.37
CA ASP A 468 -16.30 -30.09 6.20
C ASP A 468 -16.92 -29.60 7.52
N TYR A 469 -16.62 -28.38 7.93
CA TYR A 469 -17.12 -27.75 9.15
C TYR A 469 -18.29 -26.79 8.93
N ARG A 470 -18.77 -26.58 7.70
CA ARG A 470 -19.86 -25.63 7.40
C ARG A 470 -21.12 -25.92 8.22
N GLU A 471 -21.59 -27.17 8.22
CA GLU A 471 -22.82 -27.55 8.91
C GLU A 471 -22.68 -27.41 10.43
N VAL A 472 -21.56 -27.86 10.99
CA VAL A 472 -21.31 -27.83 12.43
C VAL A 472 -21.23 -26.39 12.94
N LEU A 473 -20.45 -25.54 12.27
CA LEU A 473 -20.26 -24.14 12.70
C LEU A 473 -21.51 -23.30 12.46
N SER A 474 -22.22 -23.50 11.34
CA SER A 474 -23.48 -22.81 11.09
C SER A 474 -24.58 -23.29 12.07
N GLY A 475 -24.61 -24.56 12.41
CA GLY A 475 -25.50 -25.11 13.44
C GLY A 475 -25.24 -24.54 14.83
N ALA A 476 -23.99 -24.23 15.14
CA ALA A 476 -23.59 -23.53 16.36
C ALA A 476 -23.88 -22.01 16.34
N GLY A 477 -24.29 -21.44 15.18
CA GLY A 477 -24.71 -20.05 15.03
C GLY A 477 -23.73 -19.12 14.31
N LEU A 478 -22.61 -19.62 13.78
CA LEU A 478 -21.72 -18.84 12.91
C LEU A 478 -22.44 -18.57 11.59
N CYS A 479 -22.56 -17.32 11.19
CA CYS A 479 -23.16 -16.94 9.93
C CYS A 479 -22.09 -16.90 8.82
N LEU A 480 -22.25 -17.71 7.79
CA LEU A 480 -21.44 -17.66 6.59
C LEU A 480 -22.12 -16.65 5.65
N SER A 481 -21.55 -15.44 5.56
CA SER A 481 -22.21 -14.27 4.96
C SER A 481 -21.74 -13.92 3.55
N GLY A 482 -20.74 -14.64 3.03
CA GLY A 482 -20.25 -14.46 1.66
C GLY A 482 -19.52 -15.68 1.13
N PHE A 483 -19.67 -15.92 -0.17
CA PHE A 483 -19.13 -17.08 -0.86
C PHE A 483 -18.54 -16.72 -2.23
N SER A 484 -17.62 -17.54 -2.71
CA SER A 484 -17.26 -17.51 -4.14
C SER A 484 -18.49 -17.82 -5.01
N PRO A 485 -18.56 -17.36 -6.29
CA PRO A 485 -19.73 -17.58 -7.15
C PRO A 485 -20.11 -19.05 -7.37
N ASP A 486 -19.17 -19.97 -7.23
CA ASP A 486 -19.40 -21.42 -7.30
C ASP A 486 -19.73 -22.04 -5.93
N GLU A 487 -19.89 -21.22 -4.91
CA GLU A 487 -20.18 -21.56 -3.51
C GLU A 487 -19.16 -22.51 -2.84
N LYS A 488 -17.99 -22.70 -3.45
CA LYS A 488 -16.96 -23.59 -2.90
C LYS A 488 -16.16 -22.98 -1.76
N LEU A 489 -15.96 -21.66 -1.78
CA LEU A 489 -15.16 -20.94 -0.81
C LEU A 489 -16.05 -20.08 0.09
N VAL A 490 -15.80 -20.12 1.39
CA VAL A 490 -16.40 -19.21 2.37
C VAL A 490 -15.49 -17.96 2.46
N GLU A 491 -15.98 -16.85 1.98
CA GLU A 491 -15.21 -15.60 1.90
C GLU A 491 -15.41 -14.69 3.13
N THR A 492 -16.58 -14.82 3.79
CA THR A 492 -16.89 -13.99 4.98
C THR A 492 -17.71 -14.73 6.02
N VAL A 493 -17.47 -14.40 7.29
CA VAL A 493 -18.19 -14.94 8.43
C VAL A 493 -18.66 -13.82 9.36
N GLU A 494 -19.77 -14.05 10.06
CA GLU A 494 -20.34 -13.11 11.05
C GLU A 494 -20.83 -13.84 12.29
N VAL A 495 -20.82 -13.14 13.44
CA VAL A 495 -21.52 -13.59 14.64
C VAL A 495 -22.85 -12.83 14.75
N LYS A 496 -23.97 -13.55 14.70
CA LYS A 496 -25.32 -12.99 14.82
C LYS A 496 -25.54 -12.35 16.20
N ASN A 497 -26.35 -11.31 16.25
CA ASN A 497 -26.69 -10.58 17.46
C ASN A 497 -25.49 -9.88 18.16
N HIS A 498 -24.37 -9.75 17.47
CA HIS A 498 -23.24 -8.93 17.92
C HIS A 498 -23.31 -7.54 17.26
N PRO A 499 -22.91 -6.44 17.93
CA PRO A 499 -22.93 -5.08 17.34
C PRO A 499 -22.22 -5.00 15.99
N PHE A 500 -21.01 -5.58 15.93
CA PHE A 500 -20.24 -5.76 14.70
C PHE A 500 -19.20 -6.86 14.93
N TYR A 501 -19.34 -8.00 14.28
CA TYR A 501 -18.34 -9.08 14.31
C TYR A 501 -18.29 -9.71 12.94
N ILE A 502 -17.29 -9.30 12.16
CA ILE A 502 -17.07 -9.73 10.78
C ILE A 502 -15.65 -10.24 10.63
N GLY A 503 -15.51 -11.38 9.95
CA GLY A 503 -14.27 -11.87 9.39
C GLY A 503 -14.37 -11.95 7.88
N VAL A 504 -13.33 -11.49 7.16
CA VAL A 504 -13.23 -11.55 5.69
C VAL A 504 -11.92 -12.21 5.28
N GLN A 505 -11.95 -13.08 4.28
CA GLN A 505 -10.74 -13.76 3.79
C GLN A 505 -9.90 -12.87 2.87
N PHE A 506 -10.52 -11.91 2.24
CA PHE A 506 -9.88 -10.90 1.39
C PHE A 506 -9.29 -9.72 2.19
N HIS A 507 -8.64 -8.80 1.49
CA HIS A 507 -7.94 -7.63 2.03
C HIS A 507 -8.61 -6.33 1.59
N PRO A 508 -9.69 -5.88 2.27
CA PRO A 508 -10.44 -4.68 1.88
C PRO A 508 -9.66 -3.39 2.10
N GLU A 509 -8.60 -3.41 2.93
CA GLU A 509 -7.74 -2.27 3.17
C GLU A 509 -7.09 -1.75 1.88
N PHE A 510 -6.79 -2.60 0.91
CA PHE A 510 -6.18 -2.19 -0.35
C PHE A 510 -7.11 -1.36 -1.24
N LYS A 511 -8.42 -1.46 -1.04
CA LYS A 511 -9.41 -0.71 -1.83
C LYS A 511 -9.93 0.56 -1.14
N SER A 512 -9.48 0.86 0.07
CA SER A 512 -9.86 2.08 0.78
C SER A 512 -9.15 3.31 0.21
N ARG A 513 -9.90 4.40 0.04
CA ARG A 513 -9.39 5.71 -0.46
C ARG A 513 -9.80 6.81 0.52
N PRO A 514 -9.04 7.90 0.64
CA PRO A 514 -9.38 8.98 1.58
C PRO A 514 -10.70 9.68 1.24
N ASN A 515 -11.02 9.79 -0.04
CA ASN A 515 -12.28 10.35 -0.55
C ASN A 515 -13.42 9.31 -0.62
N ARG A 516 -13.11 8.02 -0.56
CA ARG A 516 -14.05 6.90 -0.67
C ARG A 516 -13.64 5.77 0.29
N PRO A 517 -13.82 5.96 1.61
CA PRO A 517 -13.49 4.95 2.61
C PRO A 517 -14.22 3.64 2.36
N HIS A 518 -13.54 2.53 2.54
CA HIS A 518 -14.09 1.20 2.28
C HIS A 518 -15.31 0.91 3.17
N PRO A 519 -16.40 0.34 2.66
CA PRO A 519 -17.67 0.23 3.38
C PRO A 519 -17.59 -0.60 4.67
N ILE A 520 -16.84 -1.70 4.73
CA ILE A 520 -16.68 -2.49 5.96
C ILE A 520 -15.96 -1.67 7.04
N PHE A 521 -14.88 -0.96 6.69
CA PHE A 521 -14.16 -0.10 7.63
C PHE A 521 -15.06 1.03 8.16
N ARG A 522 -15.90 1.61 7.31
CA ARG A 522 -16.88 2.63 7.74
C ARG A 522 -17.85 2.07 8.77
N GLU A 523 -18.44 0.91 8.51
CA GLU A 523 -19.40 0.29 9.44
C GLU A 523 -18.72 -0.17 10.73
N PHE A 524 -17.49 -0.67 10.67
CA PHE A 524 -16.68 -1.00 11.85
C PHE A 524 -16.44 0.23 12.73
N ILE A 525 -16.00 1.35 12.15
CA ILE A 525 -15.81 2.59 12.91
C ILE A 525 -17.13 3.16 13.41
N ARG A 526 -18.23 3.06 12.64
CA ARG A 526 -19.56 3.45 13.13
C ARG A 526 -19.95 2.67 14.37
N ALA A 527 -19.82 1.35 14.34
CA ALA A 527 -20.13 0.51 15.50
C ALA A 527 -19.21 0.81 16.69
N SER A 528 -17.92 1.06 16.43
CA SER A 528 -16.96 1.43 17.48
C SER A 528 -17.27 2.78 18.15
N LEU A 529 -17.84 3.74 17.42
CA LEU A 529 -18.31 5.01 17.98
C LEU A 529 -19.54 4.87 18.90
N GLU A 530 -20.32 3.80 18.72
CA GLU A 530 -21.50 3.49 19.53
C GLU A 530 -21.16 2.64 20.78
N THR A 531 -19.97 2.08 20.85
CA THR A 531 -19.45 1.33 22.01
C THR A 531 -19.13 2.29 23.15
N LYS A 532 -19.67 2.00 24.36
CA LYS A 532 -19.50 2.85 25.55
C LYS A 532 -18.39 2.33 26.47
#